data_45ff83ce03b02e2a89142c5d1429d3f9
#
_entry.id   45ff83ce03b02e2a89142c5d1429d3f9
#
_cell.length_a   1.000
_cell.length_b   1.000
_cell.length_c   1.000
_cell.angle_alpha   90.00
_cell.angle_beta   90.00
_cell.angle_gamma   90.00
#
_symmetry.space_group_name_H-M   'P 1'
#
loop_
_entity.id
_entity.type
_entity.pdbx_description
1 polymer ?
#
loop_
_entity_poly.entity_id
_entity_poly.type
_entity_poly.pdbx_seq_one_letter_code
_entity_poly.pdbx_strand_id
1 'polypeptide(L)'
;MGKRNSQRKSAAMLDSDDDNSSVSSTSTMRSDSGTEEVQIEKDTLLGEALDDLYEKRGSTREKALASIIESFSNNLQHQFVEKKFATLLHQCLGSMKKGSSREIALASQAIGLLALTVGFGDNAREILEESVTPISQALKARPESLKTAALLECLAIITFVGGNDPEETERSMDIMWQLVHPKLGSNVVVVKPSETVITAMVSAWSFLLATLDRWRLDPKHWQQSISYFSSLLDKNERSVRIAAGEALALIFEIGNLEKFSAEADGTNDGSREGYTHVQGLEGKILNQVRNLSMEAGGKGSAKKDLNNQRNLFKDILEFLEVGYCPETSVKIGGESLKTTTWSELIQLNFLKHFLGGGFVKHMQENEFLHGVFGFTPKRKNLLSAEHHISSTEKRMYRSPNSVVNKARTQLLNKQRMLSEDRNVGHYAINMGDEEM
;
A
#
# COMPACT_ATOMS: atom_id res chain seq x y z
N MET A 1 32.73 21.00 -46.70
CA MET A 1 34.11 21.21 -46.24
C MET A 1 34.14 20.77 -44.80
N GLY A 2 34.62 19.67 -44.45
CA GLY A 2 35.97 19.08 -44.41
C GLY A 2 36.39 19.05 -42.93
N LYS A 3 36.85 18.08 -42.30
CA LYS A 3 37.59 16.84 -42.45
C LYS A 3 37.63 16.13 -41.07
N ARG A 4 37.39 14.83 -41.02
CA ARG A 4 38.06 13.71 -40.39
C ARG A 4 39.41 14.04 -39.74
N ASN A 5 39.64 13.50 -38.54
CA ASN A 5 40.82 12.65 -38.33
C ASN A 5 40.68 11.70 -37.14
N SER A 6 40.95 10.46 -37.46
CA SER A 6 41.21 9.33 -36.58
C SER A 6 42.67 9.35 -36.15
N GLN A 7 43.00 8.84 -34.94
CA GLN A 7 44.27 8.15 -34.73
C GLN A 7 44.18 7.09 -33.62
N ARG A 8 44.52 5.89 -34.06
CA ARG A 8 44.92 4.71 -33.28
C ARG A 8 46.30 4.91 -32.65
N LYS A 9 46.59 4.17 -31.63
CA LYS A 9 47.80 3.38 -31.30
C LYS A 9 47.87 3.25 -29.78
N SER A 10 48.37 2.24 -29.16
CA SER A 10 48.86 0.89 -29.41
C SER A 10 49.31 0.30 -28.08
N ALA A 11 49.32 -1.01 -28.01
CA ALA A 11 49.72 -1.87 -26.91
C ALA A 11 51.09 -1.57 -26.30
N ALA A 12 51.25 -1.89 -25.02
CA ALA A 12 52.50 -2.42 -24.48
C ALA A 12 52.17 -3.48 -23.40
N MET A 13 52.60 -4.70 -23.69
CA MET A 13 52.85 -5.80 -22.76
C MET A 13 53.95 -5.39 -21.79
N LEU A 14 53.84 -5.80 -20.54
CA LEU A 14 54.97 -6.22 -19.72
C LEU A 14 54.53 -7.35 -18.80
N ASP A 15 55.15 -8.47 -19.05
CA ASP A 15 55.26 -9.71 -18.32
C ASP A 15 56.06 -9.49 -17.03
N SER A 16 55.66 -10.09 -15.92
CA SER A 16 56.61 -10.46 -14.88
C SER A 16 55.96 -11.45 -13.91
N ASP A 17 56.63 -12.58 -13.80
CA ASP A 17 56.37 -13.76 -12.98
C ASP A 17 56.57 -13.55 -11.48
N ASP A 18 56.10 -14.58 -10.73
CA ASP A 18 56.45 -15.03 -9.37
C ASP A 18 55.73 -14.36 -8.19
N ASP A 19 54.97 -15.07 -7.36
CA ASP A 19 55.41 -16.06 -6.40
C ASP A 19 54.24 -16.73 -5.63
N ASN A 20 54.37 -17.98 -5.50
CA ASN A 20 53.83 -18.98 -4.61
C ASN A 20 53.46 -18.46 -3.19
N SER A 21 52.19 -18.56 -2.81
CA SER A 21 51.82 -18.62 -1.41
C SER A 21 50.63 -19.58 -1.19
N SER A 22 50.99 -20.72 -0.69
CA SER A 22 50.15 -21.73 -0.10
C SER A 22 49.30 -21.14 1.02
N VAL A 23 47.97 -21.04 0.84
CA VAL A 23 47.04 -20.74 1.93
C VAL A 23 46.09 -21.91 2.13
N SER A 24 46.26 -22.51 3.27
CA SER A 24 45.47 -23.53 3.91
C SER A 24 43.97 -23.26 3.79
N SER A 25 43.23 -24.20 3.19
CA SER A 25 41.78 -24.24 3.15
C SER A 25 41.23 -24.60 4.52
N THR A 26 40.88 -23.63 5.31
CA THR A 26 39.89 -23.83 6.37
C THR A 26 38.50 -23.69 5.74
N SER A 27 37.80 -24.81 5.59
CA SER A 27 36.39 -24.85 5.28
C SER A 27 35.60 -24.28 6.45
N THR A 28 35.36 -22.97 6.43
CA THR A 28 34.37 -22.35 7.31
C THR A 28 33.03 -22.63 6.68
N MET A 29 32.20 -23.39 7.36
CA MET A 29 30.78 -23.46 7.12
C MET A 29 30.27 -22.00 7.16
N ARG A 30 29.86 -21.45 6.02
CA ARG A 30 29.07 -20.24 5.97
C ARG A 30 27.70 -20.59 6.48
N SER A 31 27.49 -20.41 7.76
CA SER A 31 26.20 -20.21 8.37
C SER A 31 25.58 -18.94 7.79
N ASP A 32 24.28 -18.97 7.73
CA ASP A 32 23.28 -18.02 7.26
C ASP A 32 23.40 -16.60 7.91
N SER A 33 24.55 -15.94 7.83
CA SER A 33 24.81 -14.64 8.47
C SER A 33 24.46 -13.44 7.58
N GLY A 34 24.17 -13.64 6.30
CA GLY A 34 23.91 -12.53 5.37
C GLY A 34 22.57 -11.85 5.58
N THR A 35 21.55 -12.54 6.09
CA THR A 35 20.23 -11.98 6.39
C THR A 35 20.22 -11.25 7.72
N GLU A 36 20.95 -11.72 8.71
CA GLU A 36 21.06 -11.06 10.02
C GLU A 36 21.87 -9.76 9.94
N GLU A 37 22.98 -9.72 9.23
CA GLU A 37 23.78 -8.49 9.05
C GLU A 37 22.98 -7.38 8.34
N VAL A 38 22.23 -7.71 7.28
CA VAL A 38 21.38 -6.76 6.56
C VAL A 38 20.22 -6.25 7.44
N GLN A 39 19.69 -7.11 8.33
CA GLN A 39 18.61 -6.69 9.24
C GLN A 39 19.16 -5.79 10.35
N ILE A 40 20.31 -6.11 10.94
CA ILE A 40 20.98 -5.29 11.95
C ILE A 40 21.30 -3.88 11.39
N GLU A 41 21.78 -3.81 10.15
CA GLU A 41 22.08 -2.53 9.50
C GLU A 41 20.81 -1.70 9.28
N LYS A 42 19.69 -2.31 8.88
CA LYS A 42 18.40 -1.63 8.72
C LYS A 42 17.81 -1.16 10.05
N ASP A 43 17.89 -1.97 11.09
CA ASP A 43 17.43 -1.60 12.43
C ASP A 43 18.26 -0.44 13.00
N THR A 44 19.56 -0.38 12.68
CA THR A 44 20.44 0.73 13.04
C THR A 44 20.03 2.03 12.35
N LEU A 45 19.75 1.99 11.04
CA LEU A 45 19.31 3.16 10.26
C LEU A 45 17.94 3.68 10.76
N LEU A 46 17.02 2.79 11.11
CA LEU A 46 15.75 3.17 11.73
C LEU A 46 15.94 3.77 13.13
N GLY A 47 16.88 3.24 13.90
CA GLY A 47 17.27 3.78 15.20
C GLY A 47 17.81 5.20 15.08
N GLU A 48 18.74 5.44 14.16
CA GLU A 48 19.28 6.77 13.86
C GLU A 48 18.18 7.74 13.40
N ALA A 49 17.28 7.30 12.52
CA ALA A 49 16.14 8.12 12.10
C ALA A 49 15.20 8.46 13.26
N LEU A 50 14.99 7.52 14.22
CA LEU A 50 14.21 7.80 15.42
C LEU A 50 14.90 8.81 16.34
N ASP A 51 16.23 8.74 16.47
CA ASP A 51 17.02 9.69 17.26
C ASP A 51 17.01 11.08 16.60
N ASP A 52 17.06 11.17 15.27
CA ASP A 52 16.94 12.41 14.51
C ASP A 52 15.60 13.14 14.73
N LEU A 53 14.53 12.45 15.16
CA LEU A 53 13.25 13.07 15.51
C LEU A 53 13.34 13.95 16.78
N TYR A 54 14.35 13.76 17.63
CA TYR A 54 14.60 14.61 18.80
C TYR A 54 15.32 15.92 18.46
N GLU A 55 15.83 16.03 17.23
CA GLU A 55 16.56 17.20 16.81
C GLU A 55 15.66 18.46 16.76
N LYS A 56 16.25 19.62 17.10
CA LYS A 56 15.52 20.91 17.09
C LYS A 56 15.17 21.37 15.69
N ARG A 57 15.95 20.96 14.68
CA ARG A 57 15.83 21.41 13.30
C ARG A 57 14.74 20.65 12.57
N GLY A 58 13.69 21.36 12.12
CA GLY A 58 12.55 20.76 11.41
C GLY A 58 12.95 20.01 10.13
N SER A 59 13.94 20.51 9.37
CA SER A 59 14.39 19.81 8.16
C SER A 59 15.09 18.46 8.44
N THR A 60 15.69 18.29 9.62
CA THR A 60 16.25 17.00 10.07
C THR A 60 15.12 16.04 10.40
N ARG A 61 14.12 16.50 11.17
CA ARG A 61 12.95 15.68 11.50
C ARG A 61 12.13 15.28 10.27
N GLU A 62 11.98 16.20 9.28
CA GLU A 62 11.32 15.86 8.01
C GLU A 62 12.05 14.75 7.23
N LYS A 63 13.39 14.77 7.21
CA LYS A 63 14.20 13.71 6.60
C LYS A 63 14.08 12.40 7.37
N ALA A 64 14.13 12.46 8.68
CA ALA A 64 13.95 11.31 9.55
C ALA A 64 12.59 10.64 9.34
N LEU A 65 11.49 11.43 9.33
CA LEU A 65 10.16 10.94 9.02
C LEU A 65 10.08 10.30 7.62
N ALA A 66 10.70 10.89 6.61
CA ALA A 66 10.73 10.34 5.26
C ALA A 66 11.46 8.99 5.22
N SER A 67 12.59 8.86 5.94
CA SER A 67 13.34 7.60 6.05
C SER A 67 12.52 6.51 6.77
N ILE A 68 11.82 6.87 7.84
CA ILE A 68 10.90 5.97 8.57
C ILE A 68 9.78 5.50 7.64
N ILE A 69 9.12 6.42 6.92
CA ILE A 69 8.06 6.10 5.96
C ILE A 69 8.56 5.14 4.88
N GLU A 70 9.73 5.40 4.29
CA GLU A 70 10.34 4.54 3.28
C GLU A 70 10.59 3.12 3.82
N SER A 71 11.12 3.04 5.04
CA SER A 71 11.41 1.77 5.70
C SER A 71 10.15 0.95 5.98
N PHE A 72 9.11 1.61 6.54
CA PHE A 72 7.83 0.96 6.85
C PHE A 72 7.01 0.62 5.60
N SER A 73 7.12 1.40 4.53
CA SER A 73 6.47 1.08 3.25
C SER A 73 7.08 -0.15 2.58
N ASN A 74 8.40 -0.33 2.69
CA ASN A 74 9.11 -1.40 2.02
C ASN A 74 9.17 -2.70 2.81
N ASN A 75 9.03 -2.66 4.14
CA ASN A 75 9.12 -3.83 5.01
C ASN A 75 8.23 -3.67 6.24
N LEU A 76 7.66 -4.78 6.71
CA LEU A 76 7.03 -4.83 8.01
C LEU A 76 8.11 -4.85 9.09
N GLN A 77 8.17 -3.80 9.89
CA GLN A 77 9.22 -3.58 10.90
C GLN A 77 8.79 -4.07 12.29
N HIS A 78 8.21 -5.27 12.38
CA HIS A 78 7.61 -5.79 13.62
C HIS A 78 8.58 -5.78 14.79
N GLN A 79 9.82 -6.27 14.62
CA GLN A 79 10.81 -6.33 15.70
C GLN A 79 11.23 -4.94 16.20
N PHE A 80 11.36 -3.97 15.28
CA PHE A 80 11.65 -2.60 15.64
C PHE A 80 10.48 -1.97 16.40
N VAL A 81 9.26 -2.17 15.89
CA VAL A 81 8.04 -1.64 16.52
C VAL A 81 7.85 -2.23 17.92
N GLU A 82 8.03 -3.54 18.11
CA GLU A 82 7.93 -4.18 19.41
C GLU A 82 8.80 -3.48 20.47
N LYS A 83 10.00 -3.05 20.10
CA LYS A 83 10.97 -2.40 21.01
C LYS A 83 10.78 -0.90 21.15
N LYS A 84 10.29 -0.22 20.11
CA LYS A 84 10.34 1.25 19.98
C LYS A 84 8.97 1.90 19.75
N PHE A 85 7.88 1.15 19.84
CA PHE A 85 6.51 1.58 19.58
C PHE A 85 6.16 2.92 20.26
N ALA A 86 6.21 2.95 21.60
CA ALA A 86 5.81 4.14 22.36
C ALA A 86 6.65 5.36 22.04
N THR A 87 7.97 5.16 21.82
CA THR A 87 8.89 6.24 21.47
C THR A 87 8.56 6.81 20.08
N LEU A 88 8.36 5.93 19.09
CA LEU A 88 8.05 6.33 17.74
C LEU A 88 6.69 7.07 17.66
N LEU A 89 5.66 6.52 18.29
CA LEU A 89 4.33 7.15 18.36
C LEU A 89 4.42 8.54 19.00
N HIS A 90 5.10 8.64 20.16
CA HIS A 90 5.26 9.91 20.87
C HIS A 90 5.96 10.98 20.03
N GLN A 91 7.04 10.63 19.32
CA GLN A 91 7.78 11.57 18.46
C GLN A 91 6.95 12.01 17.25
N CYS A 92 6.24 11.08 16.62
CA CYS A 92 5.33 11.41 15.52
C CYS A 92 4.19 12.34 15.97
N LEU A 93 3.60 12.09 17.14
CA LEU A 93 2.58 12.97 17.73
C LEU A 93 3.16 14.34 18.12
N GLY A 94 4.40 14.40 18.56
CA GLY A 94 5.14 15.65 18.80
C GLY A 94 5.29 16.48 17.53
N SER A 95 5.70 15.84 16.45
CA SER A 95 5.81 16.45 15.12
C SER A 95 4.43 16.88 14.57
N MET A 96 3.39 16.12 14.81
CA MET A 96 2.03 16.48 14.41
C MET A 96 1.51 17.72 15.15
N LYS A 97 1.82 17.87 16.43
CA LYS A 97 1.36 18.99 17.27
C LYS A 97 2.12 20.31 16.99
N LYS A 98 3.40 20.26 16.65
CA LYS A 98 4.30 21.43 16.63
C LYS A 98 5.06 21.61 15.31
N GLY A 99 4.96 20.66 14.37
CA GLY A 99 5.74 20.65 13.14
C GLY A 99 5.26 21.65 12.08
N SER A 100 6.06 21.77 11.02
CA SER A 100 5.63 22.43 9.78
C SER A 100 4.49 21.66 9.12
N SER A 101 3.79 22.27 8.16
CA SER A 101 2.75 21.55 7.40
C SER A 101 3.26 20.27 6.72
N ARG A 102 4.49 20.30 6.23
CA ARG A 102 5.16 19.14 5.64
C ARG A 102 5.50 18.08 6.69
N GLU A 103 6.05 18.52 7.83
CA GLU A 103 6.36 17.63 8.95
C GLU A 103 5.09 16.95 9.48
N ILE A 104 3.98 17.70 9.63
CA ILE A 104 2.67 17.13 10.01
C ILE A 104 2.19 16.09 9.01
N ALA A 105 2.29 16.35 7.70
CA ALA A 105 1.88 15.40 6.68
C ALA A 105 2.72 14.10 6.74
N LEU A 106 4.04 14.20 6.88
CA LEU A 106 4.93 13.06 7.02
C LEU A 106 4.66 12.28 8.32
N ALA A 107 4.48 12.98 9.45
CA ALA A 107 4.16 12.34 10.72
C ALA A 107 2.81 11.59 10.65
N SER A 108 1.81 12.16 9.98
CA SER A 108 0.52 11.50 9.75
C SER A 108 0.67 10.21 8.96
N GLN A 109 1.46 10.23 7.88
CA GLN A 109 1.74 9.04 7.09
C GLN A 109 2.50 7.98 7.89
N ALA A 110 3.50 8.38 8.69
CA ALA A 110 4.26 7.47 9.56
C ALA A 110 3.36 6.80 10.61
N ILE A 111 2.43 7.54 11.25
CA ILE A 111 1.46 7.00 12.21
C ILE A 111 0.53 5.99 11.54
N GLY A 112 0.01 6.28 10.34
CA GLY A 112 -0.83 5.33 9.60
C GLY A 112 -0.08 4.05 9.21
N LEU A 113 1.19 4.15 8.78
CA LEU A 113 2.04 2.98 8.50
C LEU A 113 2.35 2.18 9.78
N LEU A 114 2.57 2.87 10.89
CA LEU A 114 2.75 2.23 12.20
C LEU A 114 1.49 1.43 12.58
N ALA A 115 0.29 2.01 12.43
CA ALA A 115 -0.97 1.32 12.68
C ALA A 115 -1.13 0.07 11.81
N LEU A 116 -0.88 0.15 10.51
CA LEU A 116 -0.92 -1.01 9.61
C LEU A 116 0.12 -2.08 9.98
N THR A 117 1.26 -1.68 10.54
CA THR A 117 2.32 -2.62 10.95
C THR A 117 1.96 -3.36 12.23
N VAL A 118 1.39 -2.68 13.21
CA VAL A 118 0.97 -3.32 14.48
C VAL A 118 -0.25 -4.23 14.29
N GLY A 119 -1.11 -3.92 13.31
CA GLY A 119 -2.36 -4.64 13.10
C GLY A 119 -3.35 -4.48 14.26
N PHE A 120 -4.31 -5.42 14.40
CA PHE A 120 -5.27 -5.39 15.51
C PHE A 120 -4.60 -5.60 16.87
N GLY A 121 -5.10 -4.91 17.89
CA GLY A 121 -4.71 -5.09 19.26
C GLY A 121 -4.55 -3.78 20.02
N ASP A 122 -4.01 -3.88 21.25
CA ASP A 122 -3.90 -2.77 22.19
C ASP A 122 -3.06 -1.60 21.63
N ASN A 123 -1.97 -1.90 20.94
CA ASN A 123 -1.14 -0.87 20.33
C ASN A 123 -1.89 -0.06 19.26
N ALA A 124 -2.73 -0.71 18.45
CA ALA A 124 -3.55 -0.01 17.44
C ALA A 124 -4.59 0.87 18.12
N ARG A 125 -5.18 0.41 19.22
CA ARG A 125 -6.10 1.18 20.02
C ARG A 125 -5.42 2.41 20.64
N GLU A 126 -4.23 2.24 21.21
CA GLU A 126 -3.43 3.34 21.74
C GLU A 126 -3.12 4.38 20.67
N ILE A 127 -2.75 3.94 19.45
CA ILE A 127 -2.53 4.86 18.31
C ILE A 127 -3.80 5.67 18.03
N LEU A 128 -4.96 5.04 17.97
CA LEU A 128 -6.23 5.71 17.72
C LEU A 128 -6.54 6.74 18.81
N GLU A 129 -6.54 6.33 20.06
CA GLU A 129 -6.88 7.17 21.20
C GLU A 129 -5.97 8.40 21.32
N GLU A 130 -4.66 8.22 21.17
CA GLU A 130 -3.67 9.29 21.27
C GLU A 130 -3.66 10.23 20.04
N SER A 131 -4.07 9.73 18.86
CA SER A 131 -3.95 10.49 17.60
C SER A 131 -5.21 11.27 17.24
N VAL A 132 -6.43 10.82 17.58
CA VAL A 132 -7.69 11.47 17.16
C VAL A 132 -7.76 12.93 17.60
N THR A 133 -7.38 13.23 18.84
CA THR A 133 -7.41 14.61 19.35
C THR A 133 -6.41 15.52 18.64
N PRO A 134 -5.12 15.19 18.51
CA PRO A 134 -4.18 15.97 17.72
C PRO A 134 -4.58 16.17 16.26
N ILE A 135 -5.08 15.10 15.60
CA ILE A 135 -5.58 15.18 14.22
C ILE A 135 -6.75 16.16 14.11
N SER A 136 -7.75 16.04 14.99
CA SER A 136 -8.92 16.93 15.01
C SER A 136 -8.52 18.40 15.22
N GLN A 137 -7.54 18.67 16.09
CA GLN A 137 -7.01 20.01 16.30
C GLN A 137 -6.25 20.54 15.06
N ALA A 138 -5.41 19.69 14.45
CA ALA A 138 -4.65 20.05 13.26
C ALA A 138 -5.54 20.28 12.03
N LEU A 139 -6.67 19.58 11.90
CA LEU A 139 -7.67 19.78 10.86
C LEU A 139 -8.43 21.11 11.04
N LYS A 140 -8.66 21.55 12.27
CA LYS A 140 -9.28 22.86 12.59
C LYS A 140 -8.34 24.04 12.40
N ALA A 141 -7.01 23.79 12.41
CA ALA A 141 -6.02 24.81 12.16
C ALA A 141 -6.05 25.26 10.69
N ARG A 142 -5.18 26.25 10.34
CA ARG A 142 -5.12 26.81 8.98
C ARG A 142 -5.11 25.70 7.91
N PRO A 143 -6.10 25.67 7.00
CA PRO A 143 -6.20 24.63 6.00
C PRO A 143 -5.06 24.77 4.98
N GLU A 144 -4.31 23.68 4.82
CA GLU A 144 -3.31 23.51 3.78
C GLU A 144 -3.53 22.15 3.15
N SER A 145 -3.68 22.08 1.82
CA SER A 145 -4.22 20.92 1.13
C SER A 145 -3.45 19.63 1.41
N LEU A 146 -2.10 19.69 1.34
CA LEU A 146 -1.26 18.51 1.56
C LEU A 146 -1.38 17.98 3.00
N LYS A 147 -1.25 18.87 3.97
CA LYS A 147 -1.38 18.52 5.40
C LYS A 147 -2.75 17.93 5.70
N THR A 148 -3.80 18.60 5.20
CA THR A 148 -5.19 18.19 5.47
C THR A 148 -5.51 16.85 4.85
N ALA A 149 -5.05 16.58 3.62
CA ALA A 149 -5.23 15.27 2.97
C ALA A 149 -4.53 14.15 3.77
N ALA A 150 -3.27 14.35 4.16
CA ALA A 150 -2.52 13.36 4.95
C ALA A 150 -3.14 13.09 6.33
N LEU A 151 -3.69 14.11 6.99
CA LEU A 151 -4.41 13.95 8.26
C LEU A 151 -5.70 13.13 8.10
N LEU A 152 -6.44 13.35 7.00
CA LEU A 152 -7.66 12.58 6.69
C LEU A 152 -7.36 11.11 6.39
N GLU A 153 -6.33 10.85 5.60
CA GLU A 153 -5.86 9.50 5.30
C GLU A 153 -5.38 8.78 6.56
N CYS A 154 -4.60 9.47 7.39
CA CYS A 154 -4.16 8.94 8.68
C CYS A 154 -5.34 8.59 9.57
N LEU A 155 -6.31 9.52 9.74
CA LEU A 155 -7.51 9.30 10.55
C LEU A 155 -8.28 8.06 10.07
N ALA A 156 -8.43 7.91 8.75
CA ALA A 156 -9.09 6.74 8.17
C ALA A 156 -8.35 5.43 8.50
N ILE A 157 -7.04 5.39 8.31
CA ILE A 157 -6.23 4.19 8.58
C ILE A 157 -6.21 3.83 10.06
N ILE A 158 -5.97 4.79 10.97
CA ILE A 158 -5.91 4.47 12.41
C ILE A 158 -7.28 4.06 12.97
N THR A 159 -8.37 4.62 12.43
CA THR A 159 -9.74 4.21 12.79
C THR A 159 -10.04 2.81 12.27
N PHE A 160 -9.62 2.50 11.04
CA PHE A 160 -9.80 1.19 10.43
C PHE A 160 -9.07 0.06 11.19
N VAL A 161 -7.85 0.33 11.69
CA VAL A 161 -7.05 -0.67 12.39
C VAL A 161 -7.37 -0.74 13.87
N GLY A 162 -7.57 0.41 14.53
CA GLY A 162 -7.71 0.50 15.99
C GLY A 162 -9.14 0.66 16.50
N GLY A 163 -10.11 0.94 15.61
CA GLY A 163 -11.52 1.07 15.98
C GLY A 163 -12.15 -0.30 16.25
N ASN A 164 -12.69 -0.47 17.45
CA ASN A 164 -13.36 -1.70 17.85
C ASN A 164 -14.88 -1.63 17.74
N ASP A 165 -15.42 -0.40 17.76
CA ASP A 165 -16.85 -0.15 17.77
C ASP A 165 -17.28 0.70 16.56
N PRO A 166 -18.45 0.44 15.96
CA PRO A 166 -19.01 1.28 14.91
C PRO A 166 -19.09 2.76 15.26
N GLU A 167 -19.35 3.08 16.53
CA GLU A 167 -19.45 4.47 17.04
C GLU A 167 -18.13 5.24 16.92
N GLU A 168 -16.98 4.56 17.08
CA GLU A 168 -15.65 5.17 16.89
C GLU A 168 -15.42 5.51 15.43
N THR A 169 -15.85 4.62 14.53
CA THR A 169 -15.80 4.85 13.09
C THR A 169 -16.72 6.02 12.69
N GLU A 170 -17.96 6.04 13.15
CA GLU A 170 -18.90 7.13 12.92
C GLU A 170 -18.36 8.47 13.44
N ARG A 171 -17.74 8.48 14.61
CA ARG A 171 -17.11 9.69 15.17
C ARG A 171 -15.99 10.24 14.28
N SER A 172 -15.18 9.35 13.73
CA SER A 172 -14.12 9.73 12.79
C SER A 172 -14.69 10.24 11.47
N MET A 173 -15.76 9.62 10.97
CA MET A 173 -16.51 10.09 9.80
C MET A 173 -17.14 11.46 10.04
N ASP A 174 -17.68 11.73 11.23
CA ASP A 174 -18.20 13.03 11.62
C ASP A 174 -17.13 14.13 11.62
N ILE A 175 -15.93 13.82 12.13
CA ILE A 175 -14.79 14.75 12.07
C ILE A 175 -14.46 15.13 10.62
N MET A 176 -14.47 14.16 9.70
CA MET A 176 -14.24 14.40 8.27
C MET A 176 -15.37 15.23 7.66
N TRP A 177 -16.62 14.91 8.00
CA TRP A 177 -17.81 15.60 7.49
C TRP A 177 -17.85 17.07 7.89
N GLN A 178 -17.39 17.41 9.09
CA GLN A 178 -17.34 18.80 9.58
C GLN A 178 -16.42 19.71 8.75
N LEU A 179 -15.47 19.17 7.98
CA LEU A 179 -14.63 19.97 7.08
C LEU A 179 -15.41 20.57 5.91
N VAL A 180 -16.43 19.88 5.44
CA VAL A 180 -17.26 20.31 4.30
C VAL A 180 -18.59 20.90 4.74
N HIS A 181 -19.04 20.58 5.96
CA HIS A 181 -20.24 21.11 6.59
C HIS A 181 -19.91 21.66 7.99
N PRO A 182 -19.15 22.76 8.09
CA PRO A 182 -18.81 23.33 9.39
C PRO A 182 -20.07 23.77 10.12
N LYS A 183 -20.18 23.40 11.40
CA LYS A 183 -21.23 23.93 12.28
C LYS A 183 -21.01 25.43 12.44
N LEU A 184 -21.90 26.24 11.87
CA LEU A 184 -21.83 27.70 11.86
C LEU A 184 -21.94 28.24 13.29
N GLY A 185 -20.82 28.64 13.88
CA GLY A 185 -20.80 29.64 14.95
C GLY A 185 -20.71 31.02 14.31
N SER A 186 -21.41 31.98 14.85
CA SER A 186 -21.76 33.27 14.25
C SER A 186 -20.61 34.20 13.80
N ASN A 187 -19.34 33.79 13.83
CA ASN A 187 -18.20 34.65 13.45
C ASN A 187 -17.05 33.92 12.74
N VAL A 188 -17.26 32.73 12.15
CA VAL A 188 -16.19 31.98 11.45
C VAL A 188 -16.30 32.24 9.95
N VAL A 189 -15.25 32.79 9.35
CA VAL A 189 -15.09 32.85 7.89
C VAL A 189 -14.91 31.42 7.41
N VAL A 190 -15.96 30.87 6.78
CA VAL A 190 -15.91 29.51 6.20
C VAL A 190 -14.98 29.54 5.00
N VAL A 191 -13.76 29.06 5.16
CA VAL A 191 -12.83 28.84 4.04
C VAL A 191 -13.30 27.59 3.29
N LYS A 192 -13.68 27.75 2.02
CA LYS A 192 -14.08 26.64 1.17
C LYS A 192 -12.89 25.67 1.00
N PRO A 193 -13.05 24.36 1.29
CA PRO A 193 -11.99 23.40 1.10
C PRO A 193 -11.53 23.33 -0.37
N SER A 194 -10.24 23.10 -0.60
CA SER A 194 -9.72 22.86 -1.94
C SER A 194 -10.23 21.53 -2.50
N GLU A 195 -10.21 21.38 -3.81
CA GLU A 195 -10.65 20.16 -4.51
C GLU A 195 -9.87 18.93 -4.07
N THR A 196 -8.57 19.08 -3.82
CA THR A 196 -7.73 18.02 -3.25
C THR A 196 -8.21 17.57 -1.86
N VAL A 197 -8.57 18.52 -0.99
CA VAL A 197 -9.11 18.21 0.35
C VAL A 197 -10.47 17.54 0.25
N ILE A 198 -11.33 17.99 -0.67
CA ILE A 198 -12.65 17.37 -0.90
C ILE A 198 -12.45 15.92 -1.36
N THR A 199 -11.59 15.68 -2.33
CA THR A 199 -11.28 14.32 -2.82
C THR A 199 -10.78 13.42 -1.69
N ALA A 200 -9.79 13.87 -0.91
CA ALA A 200 -9.24 13.11 0.21
C ALA A 200 -10.31 12.83 1.28
N MET A 201 -11.15 13.82 1.60
CA MET A 201 -12.24 13.66 2.56
C MET A 201 -13.25 12.63 2.08
N VAL A 202 -13.73 12.72 0.84
CA VAL A 202 -14.70 11.76 0.30
C VAL A 202 -14.11 10.35 0.25
N SER A 203 -12.88 10.21 -0.21
CA SER A 203 -12.21 8.89 -0.27
C SER A 203 -12.00 8.27 1.12
N ALA A 204 -11.53 9.06 2.10
CA ALA A 204 -11.33 8.61 3.47
C ALA A 204 -12.66 8.25 4.17
N TRP A 205 -13.70 9.07 3.95
CA TRP A 205 -15.03 8.83 4.48
C TRP A 205 -15.65 7.57 3.87
N SER A 206 -15.56 7.38 2.55
CA SER A 206 -16.05 6.18 1.87
C SER A 206 -15.28 4.92 2.29
N PHE A 207 -13.97 5.04 2.51
CA PHE A 207 -13.17 3.94 3.04
C PHE A 207 -13.67 3.47 4.42
N LEU A 208 -13.95 4.40 5.34
CA LEU A 208 -14.52 4.07 6.64
C LEU A 208 -15.94 3.52 6.54
N LEU A 209 -16.78 4.09 5.68
CA LEU A 209 -18.12 3.57 5.44
C LEU A 209 -18.08 2.10 4.96
N ALA A 210 -17.13 1.75 4.08
CA ALA A 210 -16.97 0.39 3.58
C ALA A 210 -16.54 -0.63 4.66
N THR A 211 -16.12 -0.17 5.84
CA THR A 211 -15.77 -1.04 6.98
C THR A 211 -16.94 -1.33 7.93
N LEU A 212 -18.03 -0.60 7.78
CA LEU A 212 -19.19 -0.75 8.66
C LEU A 212 -20.13 -1.84 8.14
N ASP A 213 -20.23 -2.93 8.87
CA ASP A 213 -21.23 -3.96 8.62
C ASP A 213 -22.63 -3.41 8.95
N ARG A 214 -23.47 -3.27 7.91
CA ARG A 214 -24.87 -2.86 8.03
C ARG A 214 -25.06 -1.58 8.84
N TRP A 215 -24.43 -0.54 8.37
CA TRP A 215 -24.63 0.78 8.93
C TRP A 215 -26.13 1.08 9.06
N ARG A 216 -26.60 1.27 10.28
CA ARG A 216 -27.91 1.79 10.57
C ARG A 216 -27.91 3.27 10.24
N LEU A 217 -27.96 3.57 8.95
CA LEU A 217 -28.02 4.92 8.47
C LEU A 217 -29.31 5.56 8.98
N ASP A 218 -29.19 6.58 9.81
CA ASP A 218 -30.31 7.51 9.99
C ASP A 218 -30.68 8.06 8.61
N PRO A 219 -31.93 7.88 8.13
CA PRO A 219 -32.35 8.36 6.82
C PRO A 219 -32.00 9.83 6.55
N LYS A 220 -31.91 10.67 7.59
CA LYS A 220 -31.48 12.07 7.46
C LYS A 220 -30.03 12.22 7.04
N HIS A 221 -29.14 11.39 7.54
CA HIS A 221 -27.72 11.41 7.15
C HIS A 221 -27.53 10.95 5.71
N TRP A 222 -28.30 9.98 5.23
CA TRP A 222 -28.25 9.52 3.85
C TRP A 222 -28.63 10.62 2.87
N GLN A 223 -29.74 11.26 3.10
CA GLN A 223 -30.23 12.33 2.23
C GLN A 223 -29.19 13.44 2.09
N GLN A 224 -28.56 13.84 3.20
CA GLN A 224 -27.51 14.84 3.17
C GLN A 224 -26.28 14.38 2.41
N SER A 225 -25.81 13.15 2.66
CA SER A 225 -24.61 12.59 2.00
C SER A 225 -24.86 12.40 0.50
N ILE A 226 -26.00 11.80 0.11
CA ILE A 226 -26.38 11.60 -1.29
C ILE A 226 -26.51 12.96 -2.01
N SER A 227 -27.21 13.92 -1.41
CA SER A 227 -27.37 15.25 -1.98
C SER A 227 -26.03 15.97 -2.15
N TYR A 228 -25.15 15.89 -1.16
CA TYR A 228 -23.82 16.47 -1.23
C TYR A 228 -22.97 15.84 -2.33
N PHE A 229 -22.85 14.50 -2.36
CA PHE A 229 -22.07 13.81 -3.38
C PHE A 229 -22.63 13.99 -4.79
N SER A 230 -23.98 14.01 -4.95
CA SER A 230 -24.60 14.39 -6.22
C SER A 230 -24.17 15.80 -6.67
N SER A 231 -24.04 16.76 -5.75
CA SER A 231 -23.56 18.11 -6.08
C SER A 231 -22.08 18.13 -6.51
N LEU A 232 -21.29 17.15 -6.06
CA LEU A 232 -19.89 17.02 -6.43
C LEU A 232 -19.69 16.43 -7.84
N LEU A 233 -20.67 15.67 -8.36
CA LEU A 233 -20.63 15.16 -9.74
C LEU A 233 -20.64 16.29 -10.78
N ASP A 234 -21.18 17.46 -10.42
CA ASP A 234 -21.24 18.65 -11.28
C ASP A 234 -19.96 19.52 -11.20
N LYS A 235 -18.94 19.11 -10.42
CA LYS A 235 -17.67 19.84 -10.31
C LYS A 235 -16.80 19.65 -11.55
N ASN A 236 -15.93 20.63 -11.81
CA ASN A 236 -14.99 20.55 -12.93
C ASN A 236 -13.84 19.56 -12.68
N GLU A 237 -13.44 19.42 -11.41
CA GLU A 237 -12.31 18.57 -11.05
C GLU A 237 -12.69 17.09 -11.12
N ARG A 238 -11.92 16.35 -11.93
CA ARG A 238 -12.18 14.93 -12.20
C ARG A 238 -12.04 14.04 -10.96
N SER A 239 -11.03 14.28 -10.15
CA SER A 239 -10.81 13.50 -8.93
C SER A 239 -11.96 13.61 -7.94
N VAL A 240 -12.57 14.80 -7.84
CA VAL A 240 -13.77 15.04 -7.01
C VAL A 240 -14.96 14.26 -7.54
N ARG A 241 -15.19 14.28 -8.87
CA ARG A 241 -16.31 13.54 -9.48
C ARG A 241 -16.15 12.03 -9.30
N ILE A 242 -14.93 11.50 -9.50
CA ILE A 242 -14.64 10.08 -9.31
C ILE A 242 -14.92 9.67 -7.86
N ALA A 243 -14.35 10.37 -6.88
CA ALA A 243 -14.56 10.05 -5.47
C ALA A 243 -16.04 10.14 -5.08
N ALA A 244 -16.78 11.13 -5.58
CA ALA A 244 -18.21 11.27 -5.34
C ALA A 244 -19.02 10.14 -5.98
N GLY A 245 -18.66 9.70 -7.19
CA GLY A 245 -19.30 8.57 -7.87
C GLY A 245 -19.10 7.26 -7.11
N GLU A 246 -17.88 6.96 -6.68
CA GLU A 246 -17.57 5.78 -5.85
C GLU A 246 -18.33 5.83 -4.50
N ALA A 247 -18.38 6.99 -3.84
CA ALA A 247 -19.13 7.17 -2.61
C ALA A 247 -20.64 6.92 -2.77
N LEU A 248 -21.24 7.40 -3.87
CA LEU A 248 -22.63 7.13 -4.19
C LEU A 248 -22.87 5.64 -4.47
N ALA A 249 -22.04 4.98 -5.29
CA ALA A 249 -22.16 3.55 -5.55
C ALA A 249 -22.10 2.75 -4.24
N LEU A 250 -21.18 3.08 -3.34
CA LEU A 250 -21.06 2.45 -2.02
C LEU A 250 -22.30 2.64 -1.15
N ILE A 251 -22.86 3.87 -1.09
CA ILE A 251 -24.07 4.14 -0.32
C ILE A 251 -25.25 3.30 -0.85
N PHE A 252 -25.39 3.21 -2.18
CA PHE A 252 -26.44 2.38 -2.80
C PHE A 252 -26.23 0.89 -2.53
N GLU A 253 -24.99 0.40 -2.52
CA GLU A 253 -24.66 -0.99 -2.19
C GLU A 253 -25.01 -1.32 -0.73
N ILE A 254 -24.54 -0.52 0.24
CA ILE A 254 -24.75 -0.77 1.67
C ILE A 254 -26.20 -0.55 2.05
N GLY A 255 -26.84 0.48 1.48
CA GLY A 255 -28.24 0.83 1.74
C GLY A 255 -29.23 -0.15 1.14
N ASN A 256 -28.80 -1.03 0.21
CA ASN A 256 -29.68 -1.96 -0.49
C ASN A 256 -30.92 -1.24 -1.05
N LEU A 257 -30.72 -0.02 -1.60
CA LEU A 257 -31.79 0.93 -1.95
C LEU A 257 -32.71 0.40 -3.05
N GLU A 258 -32.28 -0.60 -3.83
CA GLU A 258 -33.11 -1.29 -4.82
C GLU A 258 -34.32 -2.01 -4.17
N LYS A 259 -34.17 -2.56 -2.96
CA LYS A 259 -35.25 -3.24 -2.24
C LYS A 259 -36.29 -2.25 -1.71
N PHE A 260 -35.89 -1.02 -1.43
CA PHE A 260 -36.80 0.01 -0.96
C PHE A 260 -37.75 0.51 -2.06
N SER A 261 -37.35 0.44 -3.34
CA SER A 261 -38.23 0.77 -4.47
C SER A 261 -39.33 -0.28 -4.68
N ALA A 262 -39.06 -1.57 -4.39
CA ALA A 262 -39.98 -2.67 -4.59
C ALA A 262 -40.98 -2.85 -3.43
N GLU A 263 -40.62 -2.50 -2.18
CA GLU A 263 -41.47 -2.65 -0.99
C GLU A 263 -42.41 -1.47 -0.75
N ALA A 264 -42.20 -0.34 -1.43
CA ALA A 264 -43.05 0.86 -1.29
C ALA A 264 -44.48 0.71 -1.84
N ASP A 265 -44.78 -0.41 -2.51
CA ASP A 265 -46.11 -0.66 -3.09
C ASP A 265 -47.11 -1.29 -2.10
N GLY A 266 -46.67 -1.60 -0.86
CA GLY A 266 -47.47 -2.42 0.07
C GLY A 266 -47.82 -1.83 1.44
N THR A 267 -47.24 -0.72 1.91
CA THR A 267 -47.54 -0.20 3.28
C THR A 267 -47.89 1.28 3.32
N ASN A 268 -49.10 1.52 3.74
CA ASN A 268 -49.71 2.81 3.94
C ASN A 268 -49.34 3.33 5.34
N ASP A 269 -48.19 4.00 5.52
CA ASP A 269 -47.94 4.81 6.71
C ASP A 269 -46.88 5.91 6.49
N GLY A 270 -47.03 6.99 7.19
CA GLY A 270 -46.35 8.30 7.31
C GLY A 270 -44.88 8.52 6.91
N SER A 271 -44.20 7.53 6.33
CA SER A 271 -42.82 7.63 5.85
C SER A 271 -42.68 8.09 4.39
N ARG A 272 -43.78 8.45 3.75
CA ARG A 272 -43.87 8.70 2.30
C ARG A 272 -43.04 9.90 1.80
N GLU A 273 -42.83 10.93 2.61
CA GLU A 273 -42.10 12.14 2.18
C GLU A 273 -40.58 11.89 2.04
N GLY A 274 -39.99 11.02 2.85
CA GLY A 274 -38.58 10.66 2.77
C GLY A 274 -38.24 9.82 1.51
N TYR A 275 -39.11 8.88 1.15
CA TYR A 275 -38.91 7.99 0.01
C TYR A 275 -39.07 8.69 -1.34
N THR A 276 -40.05 9.56 -1.49
CA THR A 276 -40.25 10.36 -2.74
C THR A 276 -39.05 11.27 -3.02
N HIS A 277 -38.39 11.77 -1.98
CA HIS A 277 -37.22 12.63 -2.14
C HIS A 277 -36.00 11.82 -2.60
N VAL A 278 -35.80 10.58 -2.10
CA VAL A 278 -34.72 9.69 -2.52
C VAL A 278 -34.91 9.26 -3.98
N GLN A 279 -36.10 8.91 -4.40
CA GLN A 279 -36.41 8.58 -5.80
C GLN A 279 -36.15 9.74 -6.76
N GLY A 280 -36.46 10.99 -6.37
CA GLY A 280 -36.13 12.16 -7.16
C GLY A 280 -34.62 12.41 -7.29
N LEU A 281 -33.84 12.11 -6.24
CA LEU A 281 -32.38 12.19 -6.25
C LEU A 281 -31.77 11.08 -7.09
N GLU A 282 -32.30 9.86 -7.05
CA GLU A 282 -31.84 8.71 -7.84
C GLU A 282 -31.88 9.01 -9.34
N GLY A 283 -33.03 9.48 -9.84
CA GLY A 283 -33.18 9.87 -11.25
C GLY A 283 -32.19 10.97 -11.68
N LYS A 284 -31.90 11.93 -10.80
CA LYS A 284 -30.90 12.96 -11.03
C LYS A 284 -29.49 12.34 -11.11
N ILE A 285 -29.12 11.48 -10.17
CA ILE A 285 -27.82 10.82 -10.10
C ILE A 285 -27.61 9.96 -11.35
N LEU A 286 -28.58 9.14 -11.75
CA LEU A 286 -28.52 8.33 -12.96
C LEU A 286 -28.23 9.18 -14.20
N ASN A 287 -28.91 10.33 -14.35
CA ASN A 287 -28.64 11.24 -15.47
C ASN A 287 -27.23 11.85 -15.41
N GLN A 288 -26.75 12.25 -14.22
CA GLN A 288 -25.39 12.78 -14.04
C GLN A 288 -24.34 11.70 -14.38
N VAL A 289 -24.48 10.49 -13.84
CA VAL A 289 -23.59 9.35 -14.09
C VAL A 289 -23.57 8.98 -15.58
N ARG A 290 -24.74 8.95 -16.24
CA ARG A 290 -24.85 8.68 -17.69
C ARG A 290 -24.12 9.75 -18.51
N ASN A 291 -24.26 11.02 -18.18
CA ASN A 291 -23.55 12.12 -18.85
C ASN A 291 -22.02 11.98 -18.66
N LEU A 292 -21.54 11.64 -17.47
CA LEU A 292 -20.13 11.47 -17.17
C LEU A 292 -19.54 10.23 -17.86
N SER A 293 -20.33 9.17 -18.04
CA SER A 293 -19.92 7.97 -18.78
C SER A 293 -19.71 8.22 -20.29
N MET A 294 -20.36 9.25 -20.83
CA MET A 294 -20.28 9.64 -22.25
C MET A 294 -19.50 10.95 -22.48
N GLU A 295 -18.95 11.57 -21.43
CA GLU A 295 -18.30 12.89 -21.52
C GLU A 295 -17.23 12.92 -22.62
N ALA A 296 -17.31 13.90 -23.52
CA ALA A 296 -16.30 14.12 -24.54
C ALA A 296 -15.06 14.80 -23.95
N GLY A 297 -13.86 14.34 -24.32
CA GLY A 297 -12.62 14.95 -23.86
C GLY A 297 -12.45 16.37 -24.38
N GLY A 298 -12.22 17.32 -23.46
CA GLY A 298 -11.81 18.68 -23.81
C GLY A 298 -10.35 18.73 -24.31
N LYS A 299 -9.99 19.85 -24.96
CA LYS A 299 -8.59 20.11 -25.33
C LYS A 299 -7.71 20.12 -24.07
N GLY A 300 -6.69 19.24 -24.01
CA GLY A 300 -5.73 19.17 -22.90
C GLY A 300 -5.95 18.05 -21.88
N SER A 301 -7.06 17.32 -21.93
CA SER A 301 -7.24 16.14 -21.08
C SER A 301 -6.40 14.96 -21.57
N ALA A 302 -5.61 14.34 -20.71
CA ALA A 302 -4.93 13.09 -21.06
C ALA A 302 -5.98 12.02 -21.42
N LYS A 303 -5.88 11.46 -22.62
CA LYS A 303 -6.84 10.48 -23.16
C LYS A 303 -7.05 9.29 -22.22
N LYS A 304 -5.98 8.86 -21.55
CA LYS A 304 -6.00 7.75 -20.59
C LYS A 304 -6.88 8.06 -19.38
N ASP A 305 -6.73 9.25 -18.80
CA ASP A 305 -7.47 9.63 -17.59
C ASP A 305 -8.96 9.82 -17.85
N LEU A 306 -9.29 10.34 -19.05
CA LEU A 306 -10.69 10.46 -19.48
C LEU A 306 -11.33 9.09 -19.69
N ASN A 307 -10.59 8.14 -20.29
CA ASN A 307 -11.09 6.78 -20.48
C ASN A 307 -11.29 6.07 -19.14
N ASN A 308 -10.38 6.26 -18.17
CA ASN A 308 -10.54 5.71 -16.83
C ASN A 308 -11.81 6.26 -16.15
N GLN A 309 -12.04 7.58 -16.23
CA GLN A 309 -13.26 8.17 -15.70
C GLN A 309 -14.51 7.58 -16.35
N ARG A 310 -14.54 7.51 -17.70
CA ARG A 310 -15.70 6.97 -18.44
C ARG A 310 -15.98 5.52 -18.08
N ASN A 311 -14.95 4.70 -17.96
CA ASN A 311 -15.11 3.29 -17.59
C ASN A 311 -15.71 3.18 -16.20
N LEU A 312 -15.15 3.93 -15.22
CA LEU A 312 -15.69 3.95 -13.87
C LEU A 312 -17.18 4.37 -13.86
N PHE A 313 -17.54 5.44 -14.56
CA PHE A 313 -18.94 5.89 -14.59
C PHE A 313 -19.85 4.94 -15.38
N LYS A 314 -19.34 4.13 -16.31
CA LYS A 314 -20.09 3.02 -16.92
C LYS A 314 -20.34 1.91 -15.90
N ASP A 315 -19.31 1.53 -15.14
CA ASP A 315 -19.43 0.52 -14.10
C ASP A 315 -20.43 0.96 -13.01
N ILE A 316 -20.40 2.25 -12.61
CA ILE A 316 -21.38 2.82 -11.67
C ILE A 316 -22.80 2.83 -12.28
N LEU A 317 -22.93 3.18 -13.55
CA LEU A 317 -24.23 3.19 -14.23
C LEU A 317 -24.83 1.78 -14.30
N GLU A 318 -24.03 0.79 -14.69
CA GLU A 318 -24.44 -0.62 -14.76
C GLU A 318 -24.84 -1.15 -13.38
N PHE A 319 -24.10 -0.76 -12.34
CA PHE A 319 -24.47 -1.08 -10.96
C PHE A 319 -25.81 -0.48 -10.56
N LEU A 320 -26.03 0.82 -10.82
CA LEU A 320 -27.27 1.51 -10.45
C LEU A 320 -28.49 1.04 -11.26
N GLU A 321 -28.31 0.61 -12.51
CA GLU A 321 -29.41 0.16 -13.38
C GLU A 321 -29.73 -1.34 -13.22
N VAL A 322 -28.70 -2.17 -12.97
CA VAL A 322 -28.82 -3.66 -13.06
C VAL A 322 -28.35 -4.33 -11.77
N GLY A 323 -27.67 -3.63 -10.85
CA GLY A 323 -27.10 -4.22 -9.63
C GLY A 323 -25.79 -4.97 -9.85
N TYR A 324 -25.14 -4.84 -11.01
CA TYR A 324 -23.87 -5.51 -11.31
C TYR A 324 -22.67 -4.74 -10.74
N CYS A 325 -21.94 -5.36 -9.82
CA CYS A 325 -20.70 -4.79 -9.27
C CYS A 325 -19.49 -5.14 -10.15
N PRO A 326 -18.54 -4.19 -10.37
CA PRO A 326 -17.38 -4.44 -11.19
C PRO A 326 -16.43 -5.44 -10.52
N GLU A 327 -16.03 -6.47 -11.26
CA GLU A 327 -15.01 -7.41 -10.82
C GLU A 327 -13.63 -6.85 -11.14
N THR A 328 -12.79 -6.69 -10.11
CA THR A 328 -11.40 -6.25 -10.27
C THR A 328 -10.44 -7.33 -9.77
N SER A 329 -9.33 -7.48 -10.46
CA SER A 329 -8.30 -8.46 -10.11
C SER A 329 -6.92 -7.82 -10.08
N VAL A 330 -6.23 -7.97 -8.95
CA VAL A 330 -4.88 -7.45 -8.73
C VAL A 330 -3.91 -8.61 -8.46
N LYS A 331 -2.82 -8.66 -9.22
CA LYS A 331 -1.77 -9.68 -9.02
C LYS A 331 -0.85 -9.32 -7.88
N ILE A 332 -0.73 -10.22 -6.91
CA ILE A 332 0.10 -10.06 -5.71
C ILE A 332 0.99 -11.30 -5.57
N GLY A 333 2.28 -11.17 -5.89
CA GLY A 333 3.27 -12.23 -5.67
C GLY A 333 3.01 -13.56 -6.37
N GLY A 334 2.20 -13.57 -7.46
CA GLY A 334 1.83 -14.78 -8.20
C GLY A 334 0.40 -15.26 -7.93
N GLU A 335 -0.27 -14.74 -6.92
CA GLU A 335 -1.69 -14.91 -6.64
C GLU A 335 -2.49 -13.72 -7.17
N SER A 336 -3.80 -13.90 -7.27
CA SER A 336 -4.72 -12.86 -7.73
C SER A 336 -5.73 -12.56 -6.62
N LEU A 337 -5.70 -11.33 -6.11
CA LEU A 337 -6.75 -10.80 -5.26
C LEU A 337 -7.89 -10.32 -6.15
N LYS A 338 -9.10 -10.80 -5.91
CA LYS A 338 -10.32 -10.39 -6.62
C LYS A 338 -11.21 -9.60 -5.67
N THR A 339 -11.83 -8.55 -6.18
CA THR A 339 -12.88 -7.79 -5.51
C THR A 339 -14.15 -7.88 -6.33
N THR A 340 -15.29 -8.06 -5.67
CA THR A 340 -16.60 -8.30 -6.27
C THR A 340 -17.66 -7.32 -5.80
N THR A 341 -17.32 -6.43 -4.87
CA THR A 341 -18.20 -5.41 -4.29
C THR A 341 -17.57 -4.03 -4.35
N TRP A 342 -18.39 -2.97 -4.28
CA TRP A 342 -17.89 -1.60 -4.18
C TRP A 342 -17.14 -1.37 -2.87
N SER A 343 -17.59 -1.98 -1.78
CA SER A 343 -16.93 -1.93 -0.48
C SER A 343 -15.49 -2.46 -0.56
N GLU A 344 -15.29 -3.65 -1.11
CA GLU A 344 -13.95 -4.25 -1.31
C GLU A 344 -13.09 -3.42 -2.26
N LEU A 345 -13.67 -2.91 -3.35
CA LEU A 345 -12.95 -2.12 -4.34
C LEU A 345 -12.44 -0.79 -3.76
N ILE A 346 -13.28 -0.10 -2.98
CA ILE A 346 -12.93 1.15 -2.32
C ILE A 346 -11.85 0.92 -1.27
N GLN A 347 -11.98 -0.11 -0.44
CA GLN A 347 -10.95 -0.50 0.54
C GLN A 347 -9.61 -0.80 -0.14
N LEU A 348 -9.63 -1.59 -1.21
CA LEU A 348 -8.45 -1.94 -1.98
C LEU A 348 -7.77 -0.70 -2.59
N ASN A 349 -8.54 0.18 -3.23
CA ASN A 349 -8.02 1.38 -3.88
C ASN A 349 -7.44 2.37 -2.86
N PHE A 350 -8.10 2.54 -1.71
CA PHE A 350 -7.62 3.42 -0.64
C PHE A 350 -6.30 2.92 -0.05
N LEU A 351 -6.21 1.63 0.31
CA LEU A 351 -4.99 1.04 0.85
C LEU A 351 -3.86 1.03 -0.18
N LYS A 352 -4.17 0.77 -1.46
CA LYS A 352 -3.20 0.86 -2.55
C LYS A 352 -2.66 2.29 -2.74
N HIS A 353 -3.52 3.29 -2.60
CA HIS A 353 -3.12 4.70 -2.62
C HIS A 353 -2.22 5.04 -1.44
N PHE A 354 -2.63 4.69 -0.23
CA PHE A 354 -1.91 5.01 1.00
C PHE A 354 -0.52 4.33 1.08
N LEU A 355 -0.45 3.04 0.73
CA LEU A 355 0.80 2.25 0.75
C LEU A 355 1.69 2.50 -0.47
N GLY A 356 1.14 3.04 -1.57
CA GLY A 356 1.88 3.33 -2.78
C GLY A 356 2.69 2.13 -3.30
N GLY A 357 4.00 2.31 -3.48
CA GLY A 357 4.91 1.25 -3.94
C GLY A 357 5.05 0.06 -2.98
N GLY A 358 4.75 0.25 -1.70
CA GLY A 358 4.80 -0.79 -0.68
C GLY A 358 3.60 -1.74 -0.66
N PHE A 359 2.52 -1.41 -1.38
CA PHE A 359 1.26 -2.15 -1.35
C PHE A 359 1.43 -3.66 -1.58
N VAL A 360 2.15 -4.05 -2.63
CA VAL A 360 2.37 -5.47 -2.96
C VAL A 360 3.10 -6.20 -1.84
N LYS A 361 4.09 -5.56 -1.22
CA LYS A 361 4.86 -6.13 -0.12
C LYS A 361 4.01 -6.33 1.13
N HIS A 362 3.25 -5.30 1.51
CA HIS A 362 2.30 -5.40 2.62
C HIS A 362 1.26 -6.49 2.38
N MET A 363 0.69 -6.58 1.18
CA MET A 363 -0.27 -7.64 0.85
C MET A 363 0.34 -9.05 0.88
N GLN A 364 1.66 -9.19 0.75
CA GLN A 364 2.34 -10.48 0.85
C GLN A 364 2.67 -10.90 2.28
N GLU A 365 2.89 -9.95 3.18
CA GLU A 365 3.48 -10.20 4.50
C GLU A 365 2.59 -9.76 5.66
N ASN A 366 1.63 -8.86 5.45
CA ASN A 366 0.81 -8.30 6.51
C ASN A 366 -0.42 -9.18 6.78
N GLU A 367 -0.41 -9.90 7.90
CA GLU A 367 -1.50 -10.78 8.31
C GLU A 367 -2.82 -10.03 8.54
N PHE A 368 -2.76 -8.77 9.01
CA PHE A 368 -3.94 -7.93 9.15
C PHE A 368 -4.64 -7.72 7.80
N LEU A 369 -3.89 -7.36 6.75
CA LEU A 369 -4.45 -7.17 5.41
C LEU A 369 -4.92 -8.48 4.79
N HIS A 370 -4.29 -9.61 5.11
CA HIS A 370 -4.78 -10.93 4.71
C HIS A 370 -6.17 -11.21 5.26
N GLY A 371 -6.39 -10.90 6.53
CA GLY A 371 -7.70 -11.05 7.17
C GLY A 371 -8.76 -10.14 6.54
N VAL A 372 -8.42 -8.88 6.26
CA VAL A 372 -9.35 -7.90 5.66
C VAL A 372 -9.89 -8.34 4.30
N PHE A 373 -9.01 -8.86 3.43
CA PHE A 373 -9.38 -9.24 2.06
C PHE A 373 -9.64 -10.75 1.89
N GLY A 374 -9.62 -11.54 2.95
CA GLY A 374 -9.68 -13.00 2.84
C GLY A 374 -8.57 -13.57 1.93
N PHE A 375 -7.45 -12.86 1.83
CA PHE A 375 -6.36 -13.18 0.91
C PHE A 375 -5.34 -14.10 1.57
N THR A 376 -5.04 -15.23 0.93
CA THR A 376 -4.02 -16.16 1.42
C THR A 376 -2.84 -16.16 0.43
N PRO A 377 -1.73 -15.46 0.75
CA PRO A 377 -0.54 -15.50 -0.10
C PRO A 377 0.03 -16.92 -0.12
N LYS A 378 0.40 -17.43 -1.31
CA LYS A 378 1.23 -18.64 -1.35
C LYS A 378 2.53 -18.35 -0.62
N ARG A 379 2.72 -18.95 0.55
CA ARG A 379 4.03 -18.98 1.20
C ARG A 379 4.99 -19.57 0.19
N LYS A 380 5.91 -18.78 -0.36
CA LYS A 380 7.10 -19.36 -0.98
C LYS A 380 7.70 -20.24 0.10
N ASN A 381 7.63 -21.57 -0.08
CA ASN A 381 8.31 -22.47 0.81
C ASN A 381 9.72 -21.92 0.96
N LEU A 382 10.14 -21.57 2.18
CA LEU A 382 11.53 -21.14 2.49
C LEU A 382 12.56 -22.16 2.03
N LEU A 383 12.12 -23.41 1.76
CA LEU A 383 12.91 -24.47 1.11
C LEU A 383 13.11 -24.27 -0.39
N SER A 384 12.35 -23.40 -1.05
CA SER A 384 12.54 -22.99 -2.45
C SER A 384 13.12 -21.57 -2.60
N ALA A 385 13.56 -20.94 -1.52
CA ALA A 385 14.50 -19.82 -1.53
C ALA A 385 15.92 -20.26 -1.98
N GLU A 386 16.05 -21.48 -2.54
CA GLU A 386 17.15 -21.80 -3.43
C GLU A 386 17.11 -20.81 -4.59
N HIS A 387 17.91 -19.75 -4.42
CA HIS A 387 18.47 -18.92 -5.46
C HIS A 387 17.56 -18.68 -6.67
N HIS A 388 16.77 -17.63 -6.62
CA HIS A 388 16.37 -16.96 -7.84
C HIS A 388 17.64 -16.32 -8.44
N ILE A 389 18.49 -17.23 -9.00
CA ILE A 389 19.70 -16.84 -9.71
C ILE A 389 19.26 -15.88 -10.80
N SER A 390 19.71 -14.64 -10.70
CA SER A 390 19.50 -13.60 -11.71
C SER A 390 19.83 -14.17 -13.10
N SER A 391 19.19 -13.65 -14.15
CA SER A 391 19.51 -14.07 -15.53
C SER A 391 20.99 -13.85 -15.89
N THR A 392 21.65 -12.88 -15.28
CA THR A 392 23.09 -12.63 -15.35
C THR A 392 23.88 -13.67 -14.58
N GLU A 393 23.47 -14.05 -13.40
CA GLU A 393 24.05 -15.15 -12.64
C GLU A 393 23.87 -16.48 -13.35
N LYS A 394 22.69 -16.79 -13.90
CA LYS A 394 22.47 -17.98 -14.74
C LYS A 394 23.40 -18.04 -15.93
N ARG A 395 23.74 -16.88 -16.56
CA ARG A 395 24.74 -16.83 -17.63
C ARG A 395 26.17 -17.11 -17.11
N MET A 396 26.53 -16.56 -15.95
CA MET A 396 27.84 -16.82 -15.34
C MET A 396 28.01 -18.30 -14.94
N TYR A 397 26.99 -18.93 -14.37
CA TYR A 397 27.01 -20.37 -14.03
C TYR A 397 27.00 -21.28 -15.25
N ARG A 398 26.37 -20.87 -16.37
CA ARG A 398 26.39 -21.67 -17.63
C ARG A 398 27.65 -21.51 -18.47
N SER A 399 28.49 -20.54 -18.18
CA SER A 399 29.75 -20.36 -18.91
C SER A 399 30.71 -21.54 -18.65
N PRO A 400 31.28 -22.15 -19.70
CA PRO A 400 32.29 -23.20 -19.54
C PRO A 400 33.51 -22.75 -18.70
N ASN A 401 33.80 -21.46 -18.72
CA ASN A 401 34.91 -20.84 -17.99
C ASN A 401 34.57 -20.34 -16.58
N SER A 402 33.34 -20.56 -16.09
CA SER A 402 32.96 -20.11 -14.74
C SER A 402 33.76 -20.90 -13.69
N VAL A 403 34.12 -20.24 -12.60
CA VAL A 403 34.85 -20.84 -11.45
C VAL A 403 34.09 -22.05 -10.91
N VAL A 404 32.77 -22.00 -10.88
CA VAL A 404 31.91 -23.09 -10.40
C VAL A 404 31.94 -24.29 -11.31
N ASN A 405 31.90 -24.11 -12.64
CA ASN A 405 32.00 -25.22 -13.58
C ASN A 405 33.39 -25.83 -13.60
N LYS A 406 34.47 -25.04 -13.46
CA LYS A 406 35.84 -25.54 -13.28
C LYS A 406 35.98 -26.38 -12.00
N ALA A 407 35.46 -25.85 -10.87
CA ALA A 407 35.48 -26.59 -9.60
C ALA A 407 34.71 -27.92 -9.68
N ARG A 408 33.51 -27.89 -10.30
CA ARG A 408 32.67 -29.08 -10.51
C ARG A 408 33.39 -30.11 -11.40
N THR A 409 34.04 -29.68 -12.48
CA THR A 409 34.81 -30.54 -13.36
C THR A 409 36.02 -31.16 -12.64
N GLN A 410 36.71 -30.37 -11.84
CA GLN A 410 37.82 -30.86 -11.02
C GLN A 410 37.37 -31.92 -10.00
N LEU A 411 36.22 -31.68 -9.36
CA LEU A 411 35.65 -32.62 -8.38
C LEU A 411 35.21 -33.93 -9.03
N LEU A 412 34.60 -33.87 -10.22
CA LEU A 412 34.20 -35.05 -11.00
C LEU A 412 35.44 -35.83 -11.48
N ASN A 413 36.50 -35.16 -11.93
CA ASN A 413 37.73 -35.80 -12.32
C ASN A 413 38.42 -36.47 -11.13
N LYS A 414 38.44 -35.81 -9.96
CA LYS A 414 38.98 -36.41 -8.73
C LYS A 414 38.18 -37.65 -8.30
N GLN A 415 36.85 -37.63 -8.42
CA GLN A 415 36.02 -38.80 -8.14
C GLN A 415 36.28 -39.95 -9.12
N ARG A 416 36.49 -39.67 -10.41
CA ARG A 416 36.85 -40.68 -11.42
C ARG A 416 38.19 -41.30 -11.11
N MET A 417 39.24 -40.53 -10.81
CA MET A 417 40.55 -41.05 -10.43
C MET A 417 40.46 -41.96 -9.19
N LEU A 418 39.69 -41.55 -8.16
CA LEU A 418 39.51 -42.38 -6.96
C LEU A 418 38.71 -43.66 -7.25
N SER A 419 37.85 -43.70 -8.23
CA SER A 419 37.13 -44.90 -8.65
C SER A 419 38.02 -45.82 -9.51
N GLU A 420 38.89 -45.24 -10.35
CA GLU A 420 39.88 -45.98 -11.12
C GLU A 420 40.93 -46.62 -10.21
N ASP A 421 41.46 -45.89 -9.22
CA ASP A 421 42.40 -46.43 -8.23
C ASP A 421 41.80 -47.59 -7.41
N ARG A 422 40.51 -47.54 -7.06
CA ARG A 422 39.82 -48.65 -6.40
C ARG A 422 39.69 -49.87 -7.31
N ASN A 423 39.43 -49.67 -8.59
CA ASN A 423 39.31 -50.77 -9.55
C ASN A 423 40.64 -51.40 -9.83
N VAL A 424 41.73 -50.64 -9.93
CA VAL A 424 43.11 -51.19 -10.11
C VAL A 424 43.50 -52.04 -8.90
N GLY A 425 43.16 -51.65 -7.67
CA GLY A 425 43.37 -52.44 -6.46
C GLY A 425 42.66 -53.81 -6.47
N HIS A 426 41.44 -53.88 -7.04
CA HIS A 426 40.66 -55.11 -7.16
C HIS A 426 41.26 -56.12 -8.18
N TYR A 427 41.87 -55.63 -9.27
CA TYR A 427 42.52 -56.49 -10.25
C TYR A 427 43.88 -57.07 -9.71
N ALA A 428 44.53 -56.35 -8.82
CA ALA A 428 45.81 -56.84 -8.23
C ALA A 428 45.60 -57.95 -7.18
N ILE A 429 44.42 -58.06 -6.57
CA ILE A 429 44.10 -59.09 -5.57
C ILE A 429 43.71 -60.44 -6.24
N ASN A 430 43.23 -60.44 -7.49
CA ASN A 430 42.73 -61.62 -8.19
C ASN A 430 43.86 -62.38 -9.04
N MET A 431 45.07 -61.90 -9.08
CA MET A 431 46.18 -62.60 -9.79
C MET A 431 47.12 -63.30 -8.85
N GLY A 432 46.76 -63.49 -7.57
CA GLY A 432 47.67 -64.12 -6.57
C GLY A 432 47.36 -65.55 -6.15
N ASP A 433 46.23 -66.15 -6.60
CA ASP A 433 45.83 -67.50 -6.16
C ASP A 433 45.61 -68.54 -7.30
N GLU A 434 46.52 -68.61 -8.25
CA GLU A 434 46.61 -69.82 -9.13
C GLU A 434 48.07 -70.13 -9.39
N GLU A 435 48.74 -70.77 -8.43
CA GLU A 435 49.80 -71.72 -8.62
C GLU A 435 50.20 -72.39 -7.27
N MET A 436 49.53 -73.54 -6.98
CA MET A 436 50.11 -74.84 -6.56
C MET A 436 49.03 -75.84 -6.18
#